data_e01e1b9848fdb1122ec64c50366fb65e
#
_entry.id   e01e1b9848fdb1122ec64c50366fb65e
#
_cell.length_a   1.000
_cell.length_b   1.000
_cell.length_c   1.000
_cell.angle_alpha   90.00
_cell.angle_beta   90.00
_cell.angle_gamma   90.00
#
_symmetry.space_group_name_H-M   'P 1'
#
loop_
_entity.id
_entity.type
_entity.pdbx_description
1 polymer ?
#
loop_
_entity_poly.entity_id
_entity_poly.type
_entity_poly.pdbx_seq_one_letter_code
_entity_poly.pdbx_strand_id
1 'polypeptide(L)'
;MVKKRVYSTYAQEAAFLIGQQIKLARKNRKWSSANLAERAGITRETLQRIENGDMKPAIGLVFEVATIVGVPLFEQDNHHLSRNIELIQSKIQLLPQRVRNPKKVVDD
;
A
#
# COMPACT_ATOMS: atom_id res chain seq x y z
N MET A 1 -26.49 -4.24 -10.90
CA MET A 1 -26.15 -4.19 -9.53
C MET A 1 -24.72 -4.54 -9.26
N VAL A 2 -24.05 -3.74 -8.48
CA VAL A 2 -22.66 -3.96 -8.21
C VAL A 2 -22.47 -4.70 -6.92
N LYS A 3 -21.72 -5.80 -6.96
CA LYS A 3 -21.45 -6.54 -5.78
C LYS A 3 -20.36 -5.89 -4.99
N LYS A 4 -20.51 -5.86 -3.69
CA LYS A 4 -19.49 -5.37 -2.85
C LYS A 4 -18.32 -6.30 -2.86
N ARG A 5 -17.12 -5.76 -3.00
CA ARG A 5 -15.92 -6.58 -2.99
C ARG A 5 -15.66 -7.08 -1.57
N VAL A 6 -15.44 -8.37 -1.44
CA VAL A 6 -15.06 -8.96 -0.16
C VAL A 6 -13.58 -9.28 -0.20
N TYR A 7 -12.85 -8.73 0.75
CA TYR A 7 -11.40 -8.93 0.81
C TYR A 7 -11.06 -10.01 1.85
N SER A 8 -9.96 -10.69 1.63
CA SER A 8 -9.50 -11.67 2.60
C SER A 8 -9.13 -10.99 3.91
N THR A 9 -9.16 -11.77 4.99
CA THR A 9 -8.76 -11.24 6.30
C THR A 9 -7.32 -10.75 6.27
N TYR A 10 -6.45 -11.48 5.60
CA TYR A 10 -5.06 -11.10 5.52
C TYR A 10 -4.88 -9.73 4.83
N ALA A 11 -5.60 -9.51 3.73
CA ALA A 11 -5.52 -8.23 3.04
C ALA A 11 -6.05 -7.10 3.91
N GLN A 12 -7.14 -7.35 4.63
CA GLN A 12 -7.69 -6.34 5.52
C GLN A 12 -6.72 -5.99 6.64
N GLU A 13 -6.07 -7.00 7.19
CA GLU A 13 -5.09 -6.77 8.23
C GLU A 13 -3.88 -5.99 7.72
N ALA A 14 -3.46 -6.27 6.49
CA ALA A 14 -2.35 -5.53 5.89
C ALA A 14 -2.69 -4.05 5.75
N ALA A 15 -3.90 -3.75 5.29
CA ALA A 15 -4.33 -2.36 5.16
C ALA A 15 -4.43 -1.69 6.52
N PHE A 16 -4.92 -2.41 7.51
CA PHE A 16 -5.04 -1.87 8.85
C PHE A 16 -3.64 -1.62 9.45
N LEU A 17 -2.72 -2.53 9.22
CA LEU A 17 -1.37 -2.37 9.74
C LEU A 17 -0.70 -1.11 9.20
N ILE A 18 -0.74 -0.92 7.88
CA ILE A 18 -0.09 0.27 7.34
C ILE A 18 -0.79 1.53 7.82
N GLY A 19 -2.12 1.48 7.95
CA GLY A 19 -2.85 2.62 8.49
C GLY A 19 -2.44 2.94 9.92
N GLN A 20 -2.24 1.92 10.74
CA GLN A 20 -1.83 2.13 12.12
C GLN A 20 -0.39 2.62 12.21
N GLN A 21 0.47 2.16 11.32
CA GLN A 21 1.84 2.66 11.27
C GLN A 21 1.86 4.14 10.91
N ILE A 22 1.02 4.52 9.96
CA ILE A 22 0.89 5.93 9.59
C ILE A 22 0.41 6.75 10.79
N LYS A 23 -0.61 6.26 11.48
CA LYS A 23 -1.15 6.97 12.62
C LYS A 23 -0.11 7.12 13.73
N LEU A 24 0.62 6.06 14.02
CA LEU A 24 1.66 6.10 15.02
C LEU A 24 2.74 7.11 14.64
N ALA A 25 3.20 7.07 13.40
CA ALA A 25 4.24 8.00 12.95
C ALA A 25 3.74 9.44 12.99
N ARG A 26 2.48 9.65 12.62
CA ARG A 26 1.89 10.99 12.69
C ARG A 26 1.88 11.51 14.12
N LYS A 27 1.45 10.67 15.06
CA LYS A 27 1.38 11.09 16.45
C LYS A 27 2.76 11.33 17.03
N ASN A 28 3.73 10.53 16.63
CA ASN A 28 5.10 10.74 17.08
C ASN A 28 5.66 12.07 16.59
N ARG A 29 5.19 12.53 15.44
CA ARG A 29 5.59 13.84 14.92
C ARG A 29 4.75 14.96 15.53
N LYS A 30 3.76 14.62 16.33
CA LYS A 30 2.86 15.56 16.97
C LYS A 30 2.04 16.35 15.93
N TRP A 31 1.70 15.68 14.85
CA TRP A 31 0.85 16.26 13.83
C TRP A 31 -0.59 15.82 14.05
N SER A 32 -1.51 16.77 13.90
CA SER A 32 -2.94 16.44 13.92
C SER A 32 -3.34 15.79 12.61
N SER A 33 -4.53 15.18 12.60
CA SER A 33 -5.08 14.64 11.36
C SER A 33 -5.20 15.72 10.31
N ALA A 34 -5.67 16.91 10.71
CA ALA A 34 -5.81 18.01 9.77
C ALA A 34 -4.47 18.40 9.17
N ASN A 35 -3.43 18.40 10.00
CA ASN A 35 -2.11 18.77 9.54
C ASN A 35 -1.57 17.79 8.51
N LEU A 36 -1.66 16.49 8.80
CA LEU A 36 -1.17 15.50 7.85
C LEU A 36 -2.01 15.50 6.58
N ALA A 37 -3.33 15.62 6.71
CA ALA A 37 -4.19 15.66 5.54
C ALA A 37 -3.80 16.82 4.63
N GLU A 38 -3.53 17.97 5.20
CA GLU A 38 -3.11 19.12 4.43
C GLU A 38 -1.79 18.87 3.72
N ARG A 39 -0.82 18.29 4.41
CA ARG A 39 0.48 17.99 3.82
C ARG A 39 0.36 17.02 2.66
N ALA A 40 -0.57 16.11 2.74
CA ALA A 40 -0.76 15.11 1.69
C ALA A 40 -1.76 15.54 0.61
N GLY A 41 -2.40 16.70 0.79
CA GLY A 41 -3.36 17.18 -0.19
C GLY A 41 -4.63 16.36 -0.24
N ILE A 42 -5.05 15.81 0.89
CA ILE A 42 -6.26 15.01 0.97
C ILE A 42 -7.16 15.54 2.07
N THR A 43 -8.39 15.06 2.12
CA THR A 43 -9.30 15.47 3.18
C THR A 43 -9.00 14.69 4.45
N ARG A 44 -9.42 15.26 5.58
CA ARG A 44 -9.29 14.54 6.86
C ARG A 44 -10.02 13.22 6.84
N GLU A 45 -11.18 13.19 6.18
CA GLU A 45 -11.94 11.95 6.07
C GLU A 45 -11.16 10.88 5.33
N THR A 46 -10.51 11.24 4.24
CA THR A 46 -9.70 10.28 3.49
C THR A 46 -8.55 9.77 4.35
N LEU A 47 -7.90 10.67 5.08
CA LEU A 47 -6.82 10.25 5.96
C LEU A 47 -7.33 9.30 7.05
N GLN A 48 -8.48 9.60 7.63
CA GLN A 48 -9.04 8.73 8.65
C GLN A 48 -9.35 7.35 8.11
N ARG A 49 -9.85 7.29 6.89
CA ARG A 49 -10.11 6.00 6.24
C ARG A 49 -8.81 5.22 6.06
N ILE A 50 -7.77 5.89 5.61
CA ILE A 50 -6.47 5.24 5.44
C ILE A 50 -5.97 4.71 6.77
N GLU A 51 -6.03 5.52 7.81
CA GLU A 51 -5.52 5.12 9.13
C GLU A 51 -6.33 3.98 9.72
N ASN A 52 -7.60 3.88 9.35
CA ASN A 52 -8.46 2.82 9.84
C ASN A 52 -8.46 1.57 8.97
N GLY A 53 -7.64 1.55 7.93
CA GLY A 53 -7.50 0.35 7.11
C GLY A 53 -8.58 0.17 6.07
N ASP A 54 -9.28 1.25 5.70
CA ASP A 54 -10.27 1.18 4.63
C ASP A 54 -9.58 0.75 3.34
N MET A 55 -10.19 -0.17 2.63
CA MET A 55 -9.63 -0.70 1.40
C MET A 55 -9.92 0.17 0.18
N LYS A 56 -10.75 1.18 0.33
CA LYS A 56 -11.17 1.99 -0.81
C LYS A 56 -10.19 3.07 -1.26
N PRO A 57 -9.45 3.72 -0.37
CA PRO A 57 -8.53 4.76 -0.84
C PRO A 57 -7.53 4.20 -1.84
N ALA A 58 -7.17 5.01 -2.82
CA ALA A 58 -6.22 4.58 -3.83
C ALA A 58 -4.88 4.28 -3.21
N ILE A 59 -4.24 3.22 -3.70
CA ILE A 59 -2.97 2.78 -3.15
C ILE A 59 -1.91 3.88 -3.23
N GLY A 60 -1.97 4.71 -4.27
CA GLY A 60 -1.02 5.81 -4.40
C GLY A 60 -1.12 6.80 -3.27
N LEU A 61 -2.34 7.09 -2.82
CA LEU A 61 -2.51 8.00 -1.70
C LEU A 61 -1.97 7.40 -0.40
N VAL A 62 -2.18 6.11 -0.20
CA VAL A 62 -1.68 5.43 0.98
C VAL A 62 -0.15 5.50 1.00
N PHE A 63 0.48 5.21 -0.12
CA PHE A 63 1.93 5.26 -0.22
C PHE A 63 2.46 6.67 0.00
N GLU A 64 1.77 7.66 -0.53
CA GLU A 64 2.20 9.05 -0.37
C GLU A 64 2.14 9.48 1.10
N VAL A 65 1.05 9.16 1.77
CA VAL A 65 0.91 9.51 3.18
C VAL A 65 1.98 8.81 4.01
N ALA A 66 2.22 7.52 3.73
CA ALA A 66 3.25 6.77 4.43
C ALA A 66 4.61 7.41 4.24
N THR A 67 4.89 7.86 3.02
CA THR A 67 6.17 8.51 2.71
C THR A 67 6.32 9.82 3.50
N ILE A 68 5.25 10.62 3.56
CA ILE A 68 5.30 11.91 4.24
C ILE A 68 5.61 11.73 5.73
N VAL A 69 5.06 10.71 6.37
CA VAL A 69 5.30 10.48 7.79
C VAL A 69 6.51 9.62 8.06
N GLY A 70 7.16 9.11 7.01
CA GLY A 70 8.39 8.34 7.20
C GLY A 70 8.19 6.86 7.50
N VAL A 71 7.07 6.29 7.08
CA VAL A 71 6.83 4.85 7.22
C VAL A 71 7.50 4.14 6.05
N PRO A 72 8.45 3.24 6.31
CA PRO A 72 9.11 2.53 5.20
C PRO A 72 8.13 1.58 4.53
N LEU A 73 8.24 1.48 3.21
CA LEU A 73 7.42 0.57 2.43
C LEU A 73 8.21 -0.71 2.17
N PHE A 74 7.54 -1.85 2.22
CA PHE A 74 8.17 -3.15 1.93
C PHE A 74 9.40 -3.43 2.80
N GLU A 75 9.38 -2.91 4.02
CA GLU A 75 10.46 -3.14 4.97
C GLU A 75 11.81 -2.62 4.49
N GLN A 76 11.80 -1.68 3.55
CA GLN A 76 13.00 -1.12 2.99
C GLN A 76 12.91 0.38 3.04
N ASP A 77 14.04 1.04 3.16
CA ASP A 77 14.01 2.49 3.03
C ASP A 77 13.95 2.85 1.56
N ASN A 78 13.83 4.13 1.27
CA ASN A 78 13.64 4.57 -0.11
C ASN A 78 14.82 4.26 -1.01
N HIS A 79 16.00 4.08 -0.44
CA HIS A 79 17.18 3.83 -1.24
C HIS A 79 17.21 2.43 -1.83
N HIS A 80 16.48 1.50 -1.23
CA HIS A 80 16.53 0.11 -1.66
C HIS A 80 15.41 -0.27 -2.62
N LEU A 81 14.42 0.59 -2.80
CA LEU A 81 13.31 0.22 -3.67
C LEU A 81 13.75 0.05 -5.12
N SER A 82 14.56 0.99 -5.64
CA SER A 82 14.98 0.87 -7.04
C SER A 82 15.82 -0.36 -7.26
N ARG A 83 16.65 -0.72 -6.30
CA ARG A 83 17.44 -1.93 -6.43
C ARG A 83 16.54 -3.17 -6.45
N ASN A 84 15.53 -3.20 -5.60
CA ASN A 84 14.60 -4.32 -5.60
C ASN A 84 13.79 -4.39 -6.88
N ILE A 85 13.42 -3.24 -7.43
CA ILE A 85 12.74 -3.21 -8.71
C ILE A 85 13.61 -3.83 -9.79
N GLU A 86 14.88 -3.44 -9.85
CA GLU A 86 15.81 -3.98 -10.85
C GLU A 86 15.96 -5.48 -10.71
N LEU A 87 16.05 -5.95 -9.47
CA LEU A 87 16.21 -7.37 -9.24
C LEU A 87 14.99 -8.15 -9.72
N ILE A 88 13.80 -7.66 -9.40
CA ILE A 88 12.57 -8.33 -9.84
C ILE A 88 12.46 -8.29 -11.35
N GLN A 89 12.77 -7.15 -11.95
CA GLN A 89 12.70 -7.03 -13.41
C GLN A 89 13.67 -8.00 -14.09
N SER A 90 14.86 -8.16 -13.52
CA SER A 90 15.83 -9.11 -14.08
C SER A 90 15.30 -10.53 -13.99
N LYS A 91 14.67 -10.88 -12.88
CA LYS A 91 14.11 -12.22 -12.76
C LYS A 91 12.98 -12.45 -13.74
N ILE A 92 12.15 -11.44 -13.95
CA ILE A 92 11.07 -11.56 -14.93
C ILE A 92 11.62 -11.79 -16.32
N GLN A 93 12.71 -11.08 -16.68
CA GLN A 93 13.30 -11.22 -17.99
C GLN A 93 13.85 -12.61 -18.27
N LEU A 94 14.21 -13.34 -17.23
CA LEU A 94 14.71 -14.69 -17.39
C LEU A 94 13.62 -15.71 -17.62
N LEU A 95 12.37 -15.31 -17.46
CA LEU A 95 11.24 -16.21 -17.66
C LEU A 95 10.68 -16.06 -19.06
N PRO A 96 9.94 -17.06 -19.56
CA PRO A 96 9.32 -16.91 -20.89
C PRO A 96 8.34 -15.74 -20.87
N GLN A 97 8.31 -15.02 -21.97
CA GLN A 97 7.40 -13.88 -22.08
C GLN A 97 5.96 -14.30 -22.00
N ARG A 98 5.63 -15.51 -22.44
CA ARG A 98 4.29 -15.99 -22.45
C ARG A 98 4.19 -17.15 -21.51
N VAL A 99 3.30 -17.03 -20.53
CA VAL A 99 3.06 -18.15 -19.61
C VAL A 99 2.10 -19.12 -20.27
N ARG A 100 2.49 -20.44 -20.35
CA ARG A 100 1.63 -21.44 -20.85
C ARG A 100 0.77 -21.96 -19.79
N ASN A 101 -0.53 -21.91 -19.96
CA ASN A 101 -1.44 -22.49 -18.99
C ASN A 101 -1.52 -23.99 -19.21
N PRO A 102 -1.43 -24.78 -18.14
CA PRO A 102 -1.63 -26.20 -18.27
C PRO A 102 -3.06 -26.45 -18.66
N LYS A 103 -3.28 -27.56 -19.35
CA LYS A 103 -4.56 -27.90 -19.74
C LYS A 103 -5.54 -27.93 -18.68
N LYS A 104 -5.22 -28.34 -17.55
CA LYS A 104 -6.13 -28.44 -16.54
C LYS A 104 -6.12 -27.35 -15.61
N VAL A 105 -5.72 -26.31 -15.91
CA VAL A 105 -5.59 -25.33 -15.08
C VAL A 105 -6.55 -24.77 -14.44
N VAL A 106 -6.40 -24.27 -13.72
CA VAL A 106 -7.09 -23.65 -13.13
C VAL A 106 -6.63 -22.54 -12.60
N ASP A 107 -6.27 -21.92 -12.39
CA ASP A 107 -5.82 -20.95 -11.98
C ASP A 107 -5.46 -20.24 -11.39
N ASP A 108 -5.41 -19.85 -11.39
CA ASP A 108 -4.93 -19.15 -10.94
C ASP A 108 -4.87 -18.58 -10.49
#